data_5f3627cd8d68775de04d97d9156c581a
#
_entry.id   5f3627cd8d68775de04d97d9156c581a
#
_cell.length_a   1.000
_cell.length_b   1.000
_cell.length_c   1.000
_cell.angle_alpha   90.00
_cell.angle_beta   90.00
_cell.angle_gamma   90.00
#
_symmetry.space_group_name_H-M   'P 1'
#
loop_
_entity.id
_entity.type
_entity.pdbx_description
1 polymer ?
#
loop_
_entity_poly.entity_id
_entity_poly.type
_entity_poly.pdbx_seq_one_letter_code
_entity_poly.pdbx_strand_id
1 'polypeptide(L)'
;RKTFEPAGTRLFLTGETAMGWNDCGDCNKSQYDTISHYIGPFGLDGQMDFVLYHAVPYRSFAYGDTGFVHADYWESQSNLRYPAGSIMTPFIGSQDSSRFSSLATYRNNGGNFDRGIAGNQWSNIAGPSNGDALARERVALAWVLSLPGAPLLYYGDEYGEFGGADPNNRAMWRGQGTLNADEQKNLAFTKLVGSARRELPALRRGEYRSVYSTEDQLIFARQILGGPSALVALNRSTSPSATTATLPNSLGIPNGTVLRDRLGGPSVTVQNGRITLTIPAQGAAILAP
;
A
#
# COMPACT_ATOMS: atom_id res chain seq x y z
N ARG A 1 -12.67 -23.77 11.17
CA ARG A 1 -11.38 -23.73 11.90
C ARG A 1 -11.06 -25.06 12.56
N LYS A 2 -11.93 -25.60 13.41
CA LYS A 2 -11.68 -26.85 14.15
C LYS A 2 -11.17 -28.02 13.28
N THR A 3 -11.58 -28.08 12.01
CA THR A 3 -11.22 -29.14 11.07
C THR A 3 -9.84 -28.95 10.46
N PHE A 4 -9.37 -27.71 10.31
CA PHE A 4 -8.17 -27.37 9.53
C PHE A 4 -7.03 -26.77 10.37
N GLU A 5 -7.26 -26.48 11.64
CA GLU A 5 -6.24 -25.90 12.51
C GLU A 5 -5.56 -27.00 13.34
N PRO A 6 -4.33 -27.42 13.02
CA PRO A 6 -3.51 -28.23 13.92
C PRO A 6 -3.29 -27.50 15.25
N ALA A 7 -3.07 -28.24 16.32
CA ALA A 7 -2.78 -27.67 17.63
C ALA A 7 -1.61 -26.66 17.55
N GLY A 8 -1.84 -25.44 18.05
CA GLY A 8 -0.84 -24.36 18.06
C GLY A 8 -0.75 -23.51 16.80
N THR A 9 -1.56 -23.79 15.78
CA THR A 9 -1.66 -22.95 14.58
C THR A 9 -3.04 -22.31 14.46
N ARG A 10 -3.12 -21.14 13.86
CA ARG A 10 -4.39 -20.46 13.54
C ARG A 10 -4.45 -20.18 12.06
N LEU A 11 -5.48 -20.69 11.40
CA LEU A 11 -5.77 -20.41 10.01
C LEU A 11 -6.27 -18.97 9.88
N PHE A 12 -5.61 -18.17 9.05
CA PHE A 12 -6.08 -16.85 8.66
C PHE A 12 -7.26 -16.99 7.69
N LEU A 13 -8.41 -16.42 8.05
CA LEU A 13 -9.62 -16.39 7.23
C LEU A 13 -9.90 -14.95 6.82
N THR A 14 -9.81 -14.67 5.54
CA THR A 14 -10.21 -13.40 4.96
C THR A 14 -11.39 -13.59 4.00
N GLY A 15 -12.18 -12.55 3.81
CA GLY A 15 -13.32 -12.54 2.90
C GLY A 15 -13.25 -11.39 1.92
N GLU A 16 -14.17 -11.43 0.97
CA GLU A 16 -14.37 -10.38 -0.02
C GLU A 16 -15.81 -9.89 0.06
N THR A 17 -15.98 -8.65 0.52
CA THR A 17 -17.25 -7.93 0.52
C THR A 17 -17.05 -6.62 -0.22
N ALA A 18 -17.30 -6.66 -1.53
CA ALA A 18 -17.07 -5.52 -2.41
C ALA A 18 -18.01 -4.37 -2.05
N MET A 19 -17.44 -3.26 -1.58
CA MET A 19 -18.15 -2.03 -1.22
C MET A 19 -17.48 -0.84 -1.91
N GLY A 20 -18.27 0.19 -2.21
CA GLY A 20 -17.78 1.43 -2.80
C GLY A 20 -17.16 2.38 -1.78
N TRP A 21 -16.84 3.56 -2.25
CA TRP A 21 -16.38 4.70 -1.48
C TRP A 21 -16.98 6.00 -2.03
N ASN A 22 -17.25 6.93 -1.15
CA ASN A 22 -17.70 8.28 -1.48
C ASN A 22 -16.74 9.31 -0.86
N ASP A 23 -16.54 10.42 -1.52
CA ASP A 23 -15.64 11.49 -1.05
C ASP A 23 -16.30 12.34 0.05
N CYS A 24 -16.64 11.69 1.14
CA CYS A 24 -17.15 12.33 2.35
C CYS A 24 -16.89 11.41 3.57
N GLY A 25 -16.49 11.98 4.70
CA GLY A 25 -16.05 11.25 5.87
C GLY A 25 -17.08 10.24 6.38
N ASP A 26 -18.20 10.70 6.90
CA ASP A 26 -19.18 9.83 7.58
C ASP A 26 -20.14 9.08 6.64
N CYS A 27 -20.26 9.46 5.39
CA CYS A 27 -21.16 8.77 4.46
C CYS A 27 -20.68 7.36 4.07
N ASN A 28 -19.43 7.00 4.39
CA ASN A 28 -18.91 5.64 4.20
C ASN A 28 -19.18 4.70 5.37
N LYS A 29 -19.93 5.15 6.38
CA LYS A 29 -20.22 4.31 7.57
C LYS A 29 -20.88 3.00 7.18
N SER A 30 -21.85 3.01 6.28
CA SER A 30 -22.54 1.80 5.83
C SER A 30 -21.63 0.81 5.13
N GLN A 31 -20.65 1.29 4.36
CA GLN A 31 -19.66 0.45 3.70
C GLN A 31 -18.75 -0.25 4.73
N TYR A 32 -18.21 0.50 5.69
CA TYR A 32 -17.43 -0.07 6.78
C TYR A 32 -18.24 -1.05 7.63
N ASP A 33 -19.49 -0.73 7.97
CA ASP A 33 -20.37 -1.61 8.74
C ASP A 33 -20.65 -2.92 7.99
N THR A 34 -20.90 -2.86 6.68
CA THR A 34 -21.17 -4.04 5.85
C THR A 34 -19.95 -4.96 5.78
N ILE A 35 -18.78 -4.41 5.55
CA ILE A 35 -17.51 -5.18 5.54
C ILE A 35 -17.27 -5.79 6.94
N SER A 36 -17.48 -5.01 7.99
CA SER A 36 -17.24 -5.42 9.39
C SER A 36 -18.19 -6.50 9.87
N HIS A 37 -19.39 -6.62 9.27
CA HIS A 37 -20.45 -7.56 9.71
C HIS A 37 -19.96 -9.01 9.82
N TYR A 38 -19.05 -9.43 8.96
CA TYR A 38 -18.54 -10.80 8.91
C TYR A 38 -17.27 -11.02 9.73
N ILE A 39 -16.70 -9.96 10.33
CA ILE A 39 -15.45 -10.03 11.11
C ILE A 39 -15.77 -10.33 12.58
N GLY A 40 -15.10 -11.32 13.15
CA GLY A 40 -15.28 -11.62 14.58
C GLY A 40 -14.83 -13.02 14.97
N PRO A 41 -14.99 -13.37 16.25
CA PRO A 41 -14.43 -14.63 16.79
C PRO A 41 -15.04 -15.89 16.17
N PHE A 42 -16.24 -15.81 15.63
CA PHE A 42 -16.92 -16.93 14.94
C PHE A 42 -16.99 -16.73 13.43
N GLY A 43 -16.40 -15.65 12.91
CA GLY A 43 -16.39 -15.28 11.51
C GLY A 43 -14.98 -15.23 10.93
N LEU A 44 -14.75 -14.20 10.13
CA LEU A 44 -13.48 -13.91 9.46
C LEU A 44 -12.51 -13.19 10.43
N ASP A 45 -11.20 -13.31 10.17
CA ASP A 45 -10.18 -12.52 10.87
C ASP A 45 -10.09 -11.09 10.31
N GLY A 46 -10.47 -10.91 9.06
CA GLY A 46 -10.50 -9.65 8.34
C GLY A 46 -11.14 -9.81 6.97
N GLN A 47 -11.12 -8.75 6.21
CA GLN A 47 -11.63 -8.71 4.84
C GLN A 47 -10.77 -7.81 3.95
N MET A 48 -10.95 -7.90 2.63
CA MET A 48 -10.39 -6.95 1.68
C MET A 48 -10.91 -5.54 1.99
N ASP A 49 -10.00 -4.57 2.08
CA ASP A 49 -10.35 -3.18 2.40
C ASP A 49 -10.76 -2.42 1.13
N PHE A 50 -11.99 -2.66 0.68
CA PHE A 50 -12.52 -2.02 -0.52
C PHE A 50 -12.73 -0.51 -0.35
N VAL A 51 -13.03 -0.02 0.85
CA VAL A 51 -13.18 1.42 1.08
C VAL A 51 -11.86 2.11 0.85
N LEU A 52 -10.77 1.60 1.42
CA LEU A 52 -9.43 2.12 1.22
C LEU A 52 -8.97 1.98 -0.25
N TYR A 53 -9.27 0.84 -0.89
CA TYR A 53 -8.95 0.60 -2.29
C TYR A 53 -9.58 1.65 -3.20
N HIS A 54 -10.87 1.94 -3.03
CA HIS A 54 -11.54 2.96 -3.85
C HIS A 54 -11.14 4.39 -3.48
N ALA A 55 -10.72 4.64 -2.25
CA ALA A 55 -10.26 5.95 -1.81
C ALA A 55 -8.87 6.30 -2.33
N VAL A 56 -7.91 5.37 -2.33
CA VAL A 56 -6.49 5.71 -2.34
C VAL A 56 -5.70 5.18 -3.55
N PRO A 57 -5.53 3.86 -3.78
CA PRO A 57 -4.53 3.34 -4.70
C PRO A 57 -4.52 4.00 -6.08
N TYR A 58 -5.62 3.95 -6.79
CA TYR A 58 -5.64 4.51 -8.14
C TYR A 58 -5.75 6.04 -8.15
N ARG A 59 -6.39 6.66 -7.15
CA ARG A 59 -6.56 8.13 -7.09
C ARG A 59 -5.28 8.85 -6.73
N SER A 60 -4.63 8.44 -5.63
CA SER A 60 -3.44 9.13 -5.14
C SER A 60 -2.15 8.68 -5.82
N PHE A 61 -2.05 7.41 -6.19
CA PHE A 61 -0.82 6.85 -6.75
C PHE A 61 -0.88 6.71 -8.28
N ALA A 62 -1.88 6.05 -8.85
CA ALA A 62 -1.92 5.81 -10.29
C ALA A 62 -2.27 7.07 -11.07
N TYR A 63 -3.36 7.74 -10.73
CA TYR A 63 -3.84 8.94 -11.45
C TYR A 63 -3.19 10.21 -10.97
N GLY A 64 -2.98 10.34 -9.67
CA GLY A 64 -2.50 11.55 -9.05
C GLY A 64 -3.58 12.63 -8.89
N ASP A 65 -4.86 12.24 -8.89
CA ASP A 65 -6.00 13.14 -8.73
C ASP A 65 -6.11 13.70 -7.30
N THR A 66 -5.62 12.95 -6.32
CA THR A 66 -5.60 13.32 -4.91
C THR A 66 -4.19 13.19 -4.35
N GLY A 67 -3.86 14.02 -3.35
CA GLY A 67 -2.55 14.01 -2.71
C GLY A 67 -2.38 12.99 -1.61
N PHE A 68 -1.20 12.98 -1.01
CA PHE A 68 -0.92 12.08 0.10
C PHE A 68 -1.58 12.49 1.41
N VAL A 69 -2.03 13.75 1.56
CA VAL A 69 -2.93 14.13 2.66
C VAL A 69 -4.21 13.32 2.61
N HIS A 70 -4.76 13.11 1.41
CA HIS A 70 -5.94 12.25 1.19
C HIS A 70 -5.65 10.79 1.53
N ALA A 71 -4.49 10.25 1.10
CA ALA A 71 -4.10 8.88 1.41
C ALA A 71 -3.93 8.64 2.91
N ASP A 72 -3.28 9.56 3.62
CA ASP A 72 -3.08 9.54 5.07
C ASP A 72 -4.42 9.58 5.85
N TYR A 73 -5.33 10.43 5.39
CA TYR A 73 -6.67 10.53 5.97
C TYR A 73 -7.44 9.21 5.86
N TRP A 74 -7.53 8.63 4.66
CA TRP A 74 -8.33 7.41 4.44
C TRP A 74 -7.71 6.16 5.07
N GLU A 75 -6.39 6.07 5.12
CA GLU A 75 -5.71 5.02 5.90
C GLU A 75 -6.05 5.16 7.40
N SER A 76 -6.02 6.38 7.93
CA SER A 76 -6.42 6.65 9.30
C SER A 76 -7.89 6.29 9.57
N GLN A 77 -8.79 6.57 8.62
CA GLN A 77 -10.21 6.17 8.73
C GLN A 77 -10.36 4.64 8.74
N SER A 78 -9.68 3.90 7.87
CA SER A 78 -9.69 2.44 7.87
C SER A 78 -9.26 1.86 9.21
N ASN A 79 -8.18 2.37 9.79
CA ASN A 79 -7.72 1.92 11.11
C ASN A 79 -8.72 2.21 12.26
N LEU A 80 -9.52 3.28 12.13
CA LEU A 80 -10.50 3.68 13.16
C LEU A 80 -11.85 2.98 13.02
N ARG A 81 -12.25 2.63 11.80
CA ARG A 81 -13.62 2.19 11.50
C ARG A 81 -13.80 0.68 11.57
N TYR A 82 -12.77 -0.10 11.28
CA TYR A 82 -12.87 -1.55 11.39
C TYR A 82 -12.75 -2.03 12.84
N PRO A 83 -13.32 -3.20 13.18
CA PRO A 83 -13.25 -3.75 14.51
C PRO A 83 -11.83 -3.90 15.03
N ALA A 84 -11.59 -3.54 16.29
CA ALA A 84 -10.28 -3.69 16.90
C ALA A 84 -9.78 -5.15 16.80
N GLY A 85 -8.53 -5.31 16.37
CA GLY A 85 -7.90 -6.62 16.20
C GLY A 85 -8.24 -7.32 14.88
N SER A 86 -9.04 -6.70 13.99
CA SER A 86 -9.22 -7.21 12.63
C SER A 86 -7.91 -7.17 11.84
N ILE A 87 -7.71 -8.18 10.99
CA ILE A 87 -6.54 -8.26 10.09
C ILE A 87 -7.04 -7.95 8.68
N MET A 88 -7.20 -6.66 8.40
CA MET A 88 -7.67 -6.21 7.09
C MET A 88 -6.66 -6.51 6.00
N THR A 89 -7.13 -6.65 4.78
CA THR A 89 -6.32 -6.97 3.60
C THR A 89 -6.32 -5.77 2.66
N PRO A 90 -5.40 -4.79 2.85
CA PRO A 90 -5.21 -3.69 1.91
C PRO A 90 -4.60 -4.19 0.61
N PHE A 91 -4.97 -3.58 -0.53
CA PHE A 91 -4.52 -4.00 -1.86
C PHE A 91 -4.49 -2.82 -2.84
N ILE A 92 -3.75 -2.97 -3.96
CA ILE A 92 -3.68 -1.98 -5.04
C ILE A 92 -4.35 -2.47 -6.31
N GLY A 93 -4.67 -3.75 -6.41
CA GLY A 93 -5.35 -4.41 -7.52
C GLY A 93 -5.85 -5.79 -7.12
N SER A 94 -6.78 -6.32 -7.90
CA SER A 94 -7.37 -7.65 -7.71
C SER A 94 -7.73 -8.29 -9.05
N GLN A 95 -8.30 -9.50 -9.00
CA GLN A 95 -8.81 -10.19 -10.19
C GLN A 95 -10.00 -9.46 -10.86
N ASP A 96 -10.66 -8.54 -10.16
CA ASP A 96 -11.86 -7.84 -10.62
C ASP A 96 -11.61 -6.35 -10.95
N SER A 97 -10.35 -5.92 -10.97
CA SER A 97 -9.96 -4.55 -11.28
C SER A 97 -8.90 -4.51 -12.38
N SER A 98 -8.84 -3.42 -13.13
CA SER A 98 -7.73 -3.17 -14.04
C SER A 98 -6.40 -3.19 -13.27
N ARG A 99 -5.33 -3.66 -13.93
CA ARG A 99 -3.99 -3.68 -13.35
C ARG A 99 -3.53 -2.28 -13.00
N PHE A 100 -2.86 -2.13 -11.85
CA PHE A 100 -2.40 -0.84 -11.37
C PHE A 100 -1.51 -0.12 -12.40
N SER A 101 -0.57 -0.82 -13.01
CA SER A 101 0.33 -0.28 -14.03
C SER A 101 -0.43 0.26 -15.25
N SER A 102 -1.52 -0.41 -15.67
CA SER A 102 -2.39 0.08 -16.74
C SER A 102 -3.20 1.30 -16.31
N LEU A 103 -3.75 1.31 -15.09
CA LEU A 103 -4.41 2.50 -14.54
C LEU A 103 -3.46 3.70 -14.52
N ALA A 104 -2.21 3.51 -14.10
CA ALA A 104 -1.19 4.55 -14.06
C ALA A 104 -0.77 5.04 -15.46
N THR A 105 -0.78 4.15 -16.47
CA THR A 105 -0.47 4.48 -17.85
C THR A 105 -1.58 5.31 -18.50
N TYR A 106 -2.84 4.92 -18.30
CA TYR A 106 -4.01 5.51 -18.99
C TYR A 106 -4.81 6.50 -18.14
N ARG A 107 -4.28 6.96 -17.08
CA ARG A 107 -4.87 7.75 -15.98
C ARG A 107 -5.86 8.86 -16.33
N ASN A 108 -5.95 9.32 -17.57
CA ASN A 108 -6.80 10.45 -17.98
C ASN A 108 -7.96 10.06 -18.89
N ASN A 109 -8.29 8.79 -19.03
CA ASN A 109 -9.24 8.30 -20.04
C ASN A 109 -10.67 8.11 -19.55
N GLY A 110 -11.16 8.87 -18.60
CA GLY A 110 -12.56 8.74 -18.20
C GLY A 110 -12.82 8.99 -16.73
N GLY A 111 -14.05 8.80 -16.28
CA GLY A 111 -14.52 9.24 -14.98
C GLY A 111 -14.59 8.16 -13.89
N ASN A 112 -14.33 6.89 -14.20
CA ASN A 112 -14.38 5.79 -13.24
C ASN A 112 -12.99 5.18 -12.99
N PHE A 113 -12.90 4.18 -12.14
CA PHE A 113 -11.62 3.57 -11.79
C PHE A 113 -10.95 2.81 -12.95
N ASP A 114 -11.70 2.33 -13.94
CA ASP A 114 -11.15 1.71 -15.16
C ASP A 114 -10.77 2.73 -16.24
N ARG A 115 -11.27 3.95 -16.16
CA ARG A 115 -10.93 5.10 -17.02
C ARG A 115 -10.88 4.79 -18.52
N GLY A 116 -11.81 4.00 -19.00
CA GLY A 116 -11.88 3.65 -20.41
C GLY A 116 -10.77 2.75 -20.93
N ILE A 117 -10.03 2.10 -20.05
CA ILE A 117 -9.07 1.07 -20.46
C ILE A 117 -9.85 -0.07 -21.10
N ALA A 118 -9.62 -0.30 -22.39
CA ALA A 118 -10.23 -1.41 -23.10
C ALA A 118 -9.87 -2.71 -22.39
N GLY A 119 -10.89 -3.48 -21.99
CA GLY A 119 -10.51 -4.51 -21.10
C GLY A 119 -11.30 -5.79 -21.01
N ASN A 120 -12.49 -5.84 -21.52
CA ASN A 120 -13.32 -7.02 -21.38
C ASN A 120 -13.05 -8.12 -22.43
N GLN A 121 -11.90 -8.11 -23.10
CA GLN A 121 -11.54 -9.07 -24.14
C GLN A 121 -10.11 -9.60 -23.94
N TRP A 122 -9.94 -10.90 -23.95
CA TRP A 122 -8.63 -11.55 -23.84
C TRP A 122 -7.64 -11.17 -24.97
N SER A 123 -8.13 -10.82 -26.14
CA SER A 123 -7.32 -10.49 -27.32
C SER A 123 -6.83 -9.05 -27.36
N ASN A 124 -7.38 -8.16 -26.55
CA ASN A 124 -7.04 -6.74 -26.56
C ASN A 124 -6.47 -6.32 -25.21
N ILE A 125 -5.30 -6.83 -24.88
CA ILE A 125 -4.63 -6.56 -23.61
C ILE A 125 -4.06 -5.14 -23.60
N ALA A 126 -4.45 -4.35 -22.59
CA ALA A 126 -3.96 -3.00 -22.36
C ALA A 126 -2.53 -3.03 -21.86
N GLY A 127 -1.58 -2.72 -22.67
CA GLY A 127 -0.19 -2.65 -22.25
C GLY A 127 0.77 -2.45 -23.42
N PRO A 128 2.09 -2.57 -23.25
CA PRO A 128 2.80 -2.64 -21.98
C PRO A 128 2.82 -1.29 -21.24
N SER A 129 3.05 -1.33 -19.94
CA SER A 129 3.16 -0.13 -19.11
C SER A 129 4.45 0.64 -19.38
N ASN A 130 4.42 1.95 -19.20
CA ASN A 130 5.60 2.81 -19.34
C ASN A 130 6.38 2.93 -18.01
N GLY A 131 7.59 3.48 -18.06
CA GLY A 131 8.47 3.62 -16.89
C GLY A 131 7.92 4.53 -15.79
N ASP A 132 7.12 5.57 -16.11
CA ASP A 132 6.44 6.44 -15.13
C ASP A 132 5.36 5.66 -14.38
N ALA A 133 4.54 4.87 -15.09
CA ALA A 133 3.53 4.02 -14.48
C ALA A 133 4.14 3.01 -13.50
N LEU A 134 5.22 2.36 -13.90
CA LEU A 134 5.95 1.41 -13.06
C LEU A 134 6.64 2.09 -11.86
N ALA A 135 7.10 3.34 -12.02
CA ALA A 135 7.64 4.11 -10.90
C ALA A 135 6.56 4.46 -9.87
N ARG A 136 5.36 4.85 -10.31
CA ARG A 136 4.18 5.08 -9.44
C ARG A 136 3.78 3.80 -8.72
N GLU A 137 3.80 2.67 -9.40
CA GLU A 137 3.50 1.37 -8.81
C GLU A 137 4.48 1.00 -7.70
N ARG A 138 5.79 1.27 -7.87
CA ARG A 138 6.76 1.07 -6.78
C ARG A 138 6.41 1.84 -5.51
N VAL A 139 5.95 3.09 -5.64
CA VAL A 139 5.52 3.88 -4.47
C VAL A 139 4.26 3.29 -3.85
N ALA A 140 3.30 2.85 -4.66
CA ALA A 140 2.08 2.18 -4.19
C ALA A 140 2.38 0.83 -3.51
N LEU A 141 3.32 0.05 -4.04
CA LEU A 141 3.80 -1.20 -3.44
C LEU A 141 4.51 -0.96 -2.10
N ALA A 142 5.36 0.08 -2.01
CA ALA A 142 5.98 0.46 -0.75
C ALA A 142 4.92 0.85 0.30
N TRP A 143 3.89 1.59 -0.11
CA TRP A 143 2.77 1.96 0.74
C TRP A 143 2.01 0.72 1.20
N VAL A 144 1.40 -0.05 0.30
CA VAL A 144 0.51 -1.17 0.65
C VAL A 144 1.22 -2.25 1.47
N LEU A 145 2.46 -2.60 1.11
CA LEU A 145 3.25 -3.59 1.86
C LEU A 145 3.74 -3.09 3.22
N SER A 146 3.62 -1.79 3.50
CA SER A 146 3.96 -1.19 4.79
C SER A 146 2.75 -0.92 5.67
N LEU A 147 1.52 -1.11 5.17
CA LEU A 147 0.28 -0.92 5.91
C LEU A 147 0.03 -2.00 6.99
N PRO A 148 -0.86 -1.72 7.97
CA PRO A 148 -1.40 -2.73 8.87
C PRO A 148 -2.10 -3.89 8.15
N GLY A 149 -2.28 -5.00 8.85
CA GLY A 149 -3.02 -6.14 8.33
C GLY A 149 -2.19 -7.10 7.48
N ALA A 150 -2.85 -7.78 6.56
CA ALA A 150 -2.27 -8.76 5.64
C ALA A 150 -2.40 -8.26 4.18
N PRO A 151 -1.47 -7.44 3.69
CA PRO A 151 -1.53 -6.90 2.33
C PRO A 151 -1.67 -7.99 1.28
N LEU A 152 -2.57 -7.76 0.33
CA LEU A 152 -2.78 -8.62 -0.82
C LEU A 152 -1.98 -8.08 -2.01
N LEU A 153 -1.20 -8.96 -2.63
CA LEU A 153 -0.62 -8.75 -3.94
C LEU A 153 -1.37 -9.63 -4.94
N TYR A 154 -2.02 -9.02 -5.91
CA TYR A 154 -2.52 -9.77 -7.05
C TYR A 154 -1.33 -10.19 -7.91
N TYR A 155 -1.27 -11.46 -8.32
CA TYR A 155 -0.09 -11.99 -9.03
C TYR A 155 0.27 -11.11 -10.23
N GLY A 156 1.55 -10.80 -10.36
CA GLY A 156 2.07 -9.92 -11.42
C GLY A 156 2.22 -8.46 -11.00
N ASP A 157 1.50 -7.97 -9.97
CA ASP A 157 1.70 -6.61 -9.46
C ASP A 157 3.13 -6.42 -8.94
N GLU A 158 3.81 -7.51 -8.51
CA GLU A 158 5.18 -7.43 -8.03
C GLU A 158 6.19 -6.97 -9.09
N TYR A 159 5.85 -7.10 -10.37
CA TYR A 159 6.70 -6.63 -11.48
C TYR A 159 6.00 -5.64 -12.41
N GLY A 160 4.75 -5.31 -12.17
CA GLY A 160 4.00 -4.36 -12.98
C GLY A 160 3.29 -4.99 -14.17
N GLU A 161 2.63 -6.13 -13.98
CA GLU A 161 1.77 -6.73 -15.00
C GLU A 161 0.73 -5.72 -15.45
N PHE A 162 0.38 -5.77 -16.73
CA PHE A 162 -0.60 -4.89 -17.35
C PHE A 162 -1.85 -5.63 -17.77
N GLY A 163 -2.95 -4.90 -17.89
CA GLY A 163 -4.25 -5.41 -18.32
C GLY A 163 -5.35 -4.44 -17.92
N GLY A 164 -6.39 -4.35 -18.72
CA GLY A 164 -7.60 -3.55 -18.46
C GLY A 164 -8.56 -4.27 -17.52
N ALA A 165 -9.85 -3.94 -17.62
CA ALA A 165 -10.88 -4.58 -16.83
C ALA A 165 -10.98 -6.09 -17.10
N ASP A 166 -11.63 -6.80 -16.17
CA ASP A 166 -11.92 -8.24 -16.30
C ASP A 166 -12.56 -8.57 -17.66
N PRO A 167 -12.08 -9.62 -18.37
CA PRO A 167 -11.03 -10.59 -18.01
C PRO A 167 -9.63 -10.22 -18.46
N ASN A 168 -9.41 -9.06 -19.02
CA ASN A 168 -8.15 -8.61 -19.61
C ASN A 168 -7.00 -8.51 -18.58
N ASN A 169 -7.32 -8.20 -17.33
CA ASN A 169 -6.39 -8.16 -16.19
C ASN A 169 -5.88 -9.54 -15.74
N ARG A 170 -6.41 -10.64 -16.29
CA ARG A 170 -6.13 -12.02 -15.85
C ARG A 170 -5.16 -12.75 -16.77
N ALA A 171 -4.28 -12.01 -17.47
CA ALA A 171 -3.20 -12.60 -18.26
C ALA A 171 -2.35 -13.54 -17.39
N MET A 172 -1.79 -14.59 -18.02
CA MET A 172 -0.94 -15.55 -17.31
C MET A 172 0.31 -14.87 -16.73
N TRP A 173 0.69 -15.30 -15.53
CA TRP A 173 1.92 -14.84 -14.88
C TRP A 173 3.14 -15.05 -15.80
N ARG A 174 3.99 -14.05 -15.91
CA ARG A 174 5.19 -14.10 -16.76
C ARG A 174 6.43 -14.45 -15.92
N GLY A 175 7.22 -15.38 -16.42
CA GLY A 175 8.47 -15.76 -15.78
C GLY A 175 9.50 -14.62 -15.79
N GLN A 176 10.37 -14.60 -14.79
CA GLN A 176 11.38 -13.53 -14.62
C GLN A 176 12.24 -13.30 -15.88
N GLY A 177 12.51 -14.33 -16.67
CA GLY A 177 13.30 -14.21 -17.92
C GLY A 177 12.59 -13.48 -19.07
N THR A 178 11.28 -13.20 -18.94
CA THR A 178 10.49 -12.48 -19.94
C THR A 178 10.22 -11.02 -19.57
N LEU A 179 10.66 -10.59 -18.39
CA LEU A 179 10.46 -9.23 -17.90
C LEU A 179 11.46 -8.27 -18.53
N ASN A 180 10.99 -7.08 -18.91
CA ASN A 180 11.86 -6.00 -19.35
C ASN A 180 12.62 -5.36 -18.17
N ALA A 181 13.52 -4.42 -18.44
CA ALA A 181 14.40 -3.82 -17.44
C ALA A 181 13.61 -3.07 -16.34
N ASP A 182 12.52 -2.39 -16.66
CA ASP A 182 11.72 -1.65 -15.69
C ASP A 182 10.85 -2.59 -14.83
N GLU A 183 10.31 -3.64 -15.42
CA GLU A 183 9.62 -4.71 -14.71
C GLU A 183 10.56 -5.45 -13.74
N GLN A 184 11.79 -5.72 -14.16
CA GLN A 184 12.82 -6.31 -13.29
C GLN A 184 13.16 -5.39 -12.11
N LYS A 185 13.19 -4.06 -12.32
CA LYS A 185 13.36 -3.08 -11.23
C LYS A 185 12.19 -3.13 -10.25
N ASN A 186 10.94 -3.23 -10.75
CA ASN A 186 9.76 -3.37 -9.88
C ASN A 186 9.85 -4.65 -9.04
N LEU A 187 10.16 -5.78 -9.67
CA LEU A 187 10.32 -7.05 -8.96
C LEU A 187 11.41 -6.99 -7.89
N ALA A 188 12.57 -6.41 -8.22
CA ALA A 188 13.66 -6.23 -7.27
C ALA A 188 13.26 -5.33 -6.10
N PHE A 189 12.59 -4.22 -6.38
CA PHE A 189 12.09 -3.30 -5.37
C PHE A 189 11.04 -3.94 -4.46
N THR A 190 10.07 -4.66 -5.04
CA THR A 190 9.04 -5.39 -4.28
C THR A 190 9.66 -6.42 -3.34
N LYS A 191 10.70 -7.13 -3.78
CA LYS A 191 11.47 -8.05 -2.92
C LYS A 191 12.15 -7.34 -1.76
N LEU A 192 12.71 -6.13 -1.96
CA LEU A 192 13.32 -5.33 -0.89
C LEU A 192 12.26 -4.91 0.15
N VAL A 193 11.12 -4.36 -0.29
CA VAL A 193 10.02 -3.97 0.61
C VAL A 193 9.48 -5.19 1.36
N GLY A 194 9.27 -6.32 0.67
CA GLY A 194 8.83 -7.58 1.28
C GLY A 194 9.83 -8.10 2.32
N SER A 195 11.14 -7.98 2.05
CA SER A 195 12.19 -8.34 3.01
C SER A 195 12.18 -7.42 4.23
N ALA A 196 12.06 -6.10 4.04
CA ALA A 196 11.91 -5.15 5.13
C ALA A 196 10.69 -5.48 6.00
N ARG A 197 9.53 -5.80 5.41
CA ARG A 197 8.34 -6.22 6.16
C ARG A 197 8.59 -7.51 6.95
N ARG A 198 9.27 -8.49 6.36
CA ARG A 198 9.62 -9.75 7.03
C ARG A 198 10.56 -9.54 8.22
N GLU A 199 11.53 -8.66 8.08
CA GLU A 199 12.56 -8.39 9.10
C GLU A 199 12.05 -7.50 10.24
N LEU A 200 11.21 -6.51 9.93
CA LEU A 200 10.73 -5.51 10.87
C LEU A 200 9.37 -5.91 11.48
N PRO A 201 9.32 -6.37 12.75
CA PRO A 201 8.06 -6.69 13.41
C PRO A 201 7.08 -5.51 13.42
N ALA A 202 7.57 -4.28 13.50
CA ALA A 202 6.75 -3.07 13.46
C ALA A 202 5.90 -2.98 12.19
N LEU A 203 6.44 -3.33 11.01
CA LEU A 203 5.68 -3.33 9.76
C LEU A 203 4.58 -4.41 9.72
N ARG A 204 4.77 -5.52 10.44
CA ARG A 204 3.79 -6.62 10.47
C ARG A 204 2.70 -6.45 11.51
N ARG A 205 3.04 -5.90 12.69
CA ARG A 205 2.19 -5.92 13.89
C ARG A 205 1.99 -4.54 14.53
N GLY A 206 2.72 -3.52 14.10
CA GLY A 206 2.61 -2.18 14.63
C GLY A 206 1.33 -1.47 14.17
N GLU A 207 0.87 -0.53 14.95
CA GLU A 207 -0.20 0.39 14.56
C GLU A 207 0.31 1.44 13.56
N TYR A 208 -0.59 1.95 12.75
CA TYR A 208 -0.33 3.09 11.87
C TYR A 208 -0.36 4.39 12.69
N ARG A 209 0.61 5.26 12.44
CA ARG A 209 0.69 6.61 13.02
C ARG A 209 1.13 7.59 11.94
N SER A 210 0.27 8.53 11.59
CA SER A 210 0.65 9.65 10.73
C SER A 210 1.77 10.48 11.39
N VAL A 211 2.76 10.88 10.62
CA VAL A 211 3.89 11.71 11.07
C VAL A 211 3.95 13.00 10.27
N TYR A 212 3.83 12.93 8.96
CA TYR A 212 3.90 14.07 8.07
C TYR A 212 3.22 13.76 6.75
N SER A 213 2.35 14.64 6.28
CA SER A 213 1.72 14.49 4.96
C SER A 213 1.58 15.84 4.26
N THR A 214 1.82 15.82 2.96
CA THR A 214 1.61 16.93 2.02
C THR A 214 0.96 16.37 0.76
N GLU A 215 0.84 17.20 -0.26
CA GLU A 215 0.36 16.73 -1.58
C GLU A 215 1.21 15.59 -2.14
N ASP A 216 2.55 15.70 -2.04
CA ASP A 216 3.48 14.77 -2.69
C ASP A 216 4.27 13.88 -1.75
N GLN A 217 4.21 14.11 -0.44
CA GLN A 217 5.00 13.39 0.54
C GLN A 217 4.14 12.84 1.65
N LEU A 218 4.44 11.61 2.06
CA LEU A 218 3.83 10.96 3.21
C LEU A 218 4.91 10.29 4.05
N ILE A 219 4.95 10.62 5.35
CA ILE A 219 5.73 9.88 6.33
C ILE A 219 4.78 9.37 7.40
N PHE A 220 4.77 8.08 7.60
CA PHE A 220 4.02 7.44 8.69
C PHE A 220 4.91 6.49 9.48
N ALA A 221 4.55 6.25 10.70
CA ALA A 221 5.19 5.26 11.54
C ALA A 221 4.33 4.00 11.64
N ARG A 222 4.99 2.87 11.78
CA ARG A 222 4.43 1.61 12.25
C ARG A 222 5.04 1.33 13.60
N GLN A 223 4.22 1.22 14.63
CA GLN A 223 4.69 1.10 16.02
C GLN A 223 4.02 -0.04 16.76
N ILE A 224 4.81 -0.90 17.36
CA ILE A 224 4.35 -1.82 18.41
C ILE A 224 4.37 -1.05 19.74
N LEU A 225 3.24 -0.99 20.43
CA LEU A 225 3.15 -0.27 21.71
C LEU A 225 4.18 -0.82 22.71
N GLY A 226 5.05 0.07 23.21
CA GLY A 226 6.17 -0.32 24.08
C GLY A 226 7.27 -1.13 23.40
N GLY A 227 7.25 -1.23 22.08
CA GLY A 227 8.17 -2.02 21.27
C GLY A 227 8.79 -1.24 20.10
N PRO A 228 9.33 -1.94 19.10
CA PRO A 228 10.02 -1.31 17.99
C PRO A 228 9.09 -0.48 17.11
N SER A 229 9.67 0.57 16.50
CA SER A 229 9.02 1.41 15.49
C SER A 229 9.80 1.35 14.18
N ALA A 230 9.10 1.57 13.08
CA ALA A 230 9.67 1.82 11.76
C ALA A 230 8.97 3.03 11.14
N LEU A 231 9.70 3.84 10.37
CA LEU A 231 9.15 4.94 9.60
C LEU A 231 9.14 4.58 8.13
N VAL A 232 8.07 4.92 7.45
CA VAL A 232 7.93 4.76 6.00
C VAL A 232 7.76 6.14 5.41
N ALA A 233 8.63 6.52 4.49
CA ALA A 233 8.61 7.80 3.82
C ALA A 233 8.40 7.58 2.32
N LEU A 234 7.43 8.27 1.74
CA LEU A 234 7.01 8.16 0.34
C LEU A 234 7.06 9.52 -0.34
N ASN A 235 7.46 9.53 -1.59
CA ASN A 235 7.42 10.71 -2.46
C ASN A 235 6.85 10.32 -3.83
N ARG A 236 5.77 10.94 -4.25
CA ARG A 236 5.17 10.73 -5.58
C ARG A 236 5.64 11.72 -6.64
N SER A 237 6.31 12.82 -6.22
CA SER A 237 6.87 13.80 -7.13
C SER A 237 7.94 13.18 -8.05
N THR A 238 8.05 13.69 -9.26
CA THR A 238 9.10 13.31 -10.22
C THR A 238 10.48 13.89 -9.89
N SER A 239 10.57 14.65 -8.80
CA SER A 239 11.83 15.20 -8.27
C SER A 239 12.10 14.69 -6.86
N PRO A 240 13.38 14.49 -6.48
CA PRO A 240 13.73 14.20 -5.08
C PRO A 240 13.26 15.32 -4.16
N SER A 241 12.84 15.01 -2.96
CA SER A 241 12.28 15.98 -2.03
C SER A 241 12.93 15.87 -0.65
N ALA A 242 13.53 16.99 -0.21
CA ALA A 242 14.07 17.12 1.13
C ALA A 242 12.95 17.47 2.12
N THR A 243 12.85 16.70 3.18
CA THR A 243 11.78 16.83 4.18
C THR A 243 12.36 16.78 5.59
N THR A 244 11.84 17.64 6.47
CA THR A 244 12.08 17.56 7.91
C THR A 244 10.75 17.27 8.59
N ALA A 245 10.66 16.13 9.28
CA ALA A 245 9.47 15.71 10.01
C ALA A 245 9.76 15.68 11.53
N THR A 246 8.80 16.17 12.32
CA THR A 246 8.83 16.04 13.78
C THR A 246 8.26 14.68 14.16
N LEU A 247 9.00 13.91 14.93
CA LEU A 247 8.56 12.61 15.41
C LEU A 247 7.69 12.77 16.66
N PRO A 248 6.50 12.19 16.71
CA PRO A 248 5.73 12.12 17.94
C PRO A 248 6.52 11.44 19.06
N ASN A 249 6.51 12.02 20.25
CA ASN A 249 7.21 11.45 21.42
C ASN A 249 6.76 10.03 21.75
N SER A 250 5.51 9.70 21.42
CA SER A 250 4.93 8.36 21.58
C SER A 250 5.66 7.27 20.82
N LEU A 251 6.43 7.61 19.77
CA LEU A 251 7.23 6.64 19.03
C LEU A 251 8.42 6.10 19.82
N GLY A 252 8.83 6.79 20.90
CA GLY A 252 9.92 6.35 21.76
C GLY A 252 11.28 6.24 21.06
N ILE A 253 11.52 7.04 20.02
CA ILE A 253 12.80 7.06 19.29
C ILE A 253 13.65 8.21 19.82
N PRO A 254 14.73 7.94 20.59
CA PRO A 254 15.54 8.98 21.22
C PRO A 254 16.38 9.78 20.21
N ASN A 255 16.77 10.99 20.61
CA ASN A 255 17.80 11.75 19.91
C ASN A 255 19.11 10.94 19.84
N GLY A 256 19.82 11.07 18.73
CA GLY A 256 21.03 10.30 18.43
C GLY A 256 20.77 8.92 17.83
N THR A 257 19.51 8.44 17.81
CA THR A 257 19.20 7.17 17.13
C THR A 257 19.48 7.28 15.64
N VAL A 258 20.27 6.34 15.13
CA VAL A 258 20.54 6.20 13.69
C VAL A 258 19.50 5.24 13.10
N LEU A 259 18.68 5.75 12.21
CA LEU A 259 17.68 5.00 11.46
C LEU A 259 18.29 4.61 10.10
N ARG A 260 18.38 3.31 9.84
CA ARG A 260 18.89 2.77 8.57
C ARG A 260 17.76 2.56 7.58
N ASP A 261 17.99 3.00 6.35
CA ASP A 261 17.03 2.72 5.27
C ASP A 261 17.17 1.25 4.80
N ARG A 262 16.10 0.50 4.94
CA ARG A 262 16.01 -0.92 4.54
C ARG A 262 15.85 -1.09 3.03
N LEU A 263 15.67 -0.01 2.29
CA LEU A 263 15.64 -0.01 0.83
C LEU A 263 17.00 0.38 0.21
N GLY A 264 18.03 0.60 1.05
CA GLY A 264 19.40 0.85 0.59
C GLY A 264 19.76 2.34 0.44
N GLY A 265 18.89 3.24 0.85
CA GLY A 265 19.18 4.67 0.91
C GLY A 265 20.04 5.08 2.12
N PRO A 266 20.32 6.39 2.28
CA PRO A 266 21.13 6.92 3.37
C PRO A 266 20.48 6.70 4.74
N SER A 267 21.30 6.46 5.75
CA SER A 267 20.84 6.47 7.15
C SER A 267 20.51 7.90 7.61
N VAL A 268 19.57 8.02 8.55
CA VAL A 268 19.09 9.27 9.09
C VAL A 268 19.27 9.26 10.62
N THR A 269 19.78 10.34 11.19
CA THR A 269 19.93 10.47 12.65
C THR A 269 18.83 11.35 13.21
N VAL A 270 18.17 10.90 14.27
CA VAL A 270 17.16 11.69 14.99
C VAL A 270 17.86 12.81 15.78
N GLN A 271 17.47 14.06 15.52
CA GLN A 271 18.01 15.24 16.18
C GLN A 271 16.86 16.15 16.64
N ASN A 272 16.86 16.53 17.92
CA ASN A 272 15.83 17.38 18.52
C ASN A 272 14.39 16.88 18.25
N GLY A 273 14.17 15.56 18.31
CA GLY A 273 12.89 14.93 18.03
C GLY A 273 12.46 15.00 16.56
N ARG A 274 13.40 15.25 15.64
CA ARG A 274 13.14 15.38 14.19
C ARG A 274 14.04 14.48 13.39
N ILE A 275 13.58 14.16 12.18
CA ILE A 275 14.39 13.56 11.12
C ILE A 275 14.42 14.50 9.93
N THR A 276 15.57 14.57 9.25
CA THR A 276 15.70 15.24 7.94
C THR A 276 16.22 14.22 6.94
N LEU A 277 15.50 14.03 5.84
CA LEU A 277 15.86 13.08 4.80
C LEU A 277 15.49 13.64 3.43
N THR A 278 16.17 13.12 2.39
CA THR A 278 15.77 13.32 1.00
C THR A 278 15.11 12.03 0.51
N ILE A 279 13.82 12.10 0.16
CA ILE A 279 13.10 10.98 -0.41
C ILE A 279 13.30 11.02 -1.93
N PRO A 280 13.74 9.92 -2.57
CA PRO A 280 13.95 9.89 -4.02
C PRO A 280 12.70 10.27 -4.82
N ALA A 281 12.89 10.73 -6.05
CA ALA A 281 11.78 10.94 -6.99
C ALA A 281 11.00 9.65 -7.20
N GLN A 282 9.66 9.71 -7.13
CA GLN A 282 8.77 8.56 -7.22
C GLN A 282 9.34 7.35 -6.44
N GLY A 283 9.69 7.61 -5.18
CA GLY A 283 10.45 6.68 -4.37
C GLY A 283 9.96 6.57 -2.93
N ALA A 284 10.65 5.70 -2.19
CA ALA A 284 10.34 5.40 -0.81
C ALA A 284 11.62 5.18 0.01
N ALA A 285 11.49 5.33 1.34
CA ALA A 285 12.46 4.85 2.32
C ALA A 285 11.74 4.14 3.46
N ILE A 286 12.33 3.08 4.00
CA ILE A 286 11.85 2.36 5.18
C ILE A 286 12.95 2.41 6.23
N LEU A 287 12.75 3.26 7.23
CA LEU A 287 13.76 3.62 8.22
C LEU A 287 13.49 2.89 9.55
N ALA A 288 14.49 2.20 10.06
CA ALA A 288 14.46 1.56 11.38
C ALA A 288 15.85 1.57 12.03
N PRO A 289 15.91 1.51 13.37
CA PRO A 289 17.17 1.39 14.10
C PRO A 289 18.04 0.20 13.70
#